data_79dd8ffd5c770190b40de68e5989f605
#
_entry.id   79dd8ffd5c770190b40de68e5989f605
#
_cell.length_a   1.000
_cell.length_b   1.000
_cell.length_c   1.000
_cell.angle_alpha   90.00
_cell.angle_beta   90.00
_cell.angle_gamma   90.00
#
_symmetry.space_group_name_H-M   'P 1'
#
loop_
_entity.id
_entity.type
_entity.pdbx_description
1 polymer ?
#
loop_
_entity_poly.entity_id
_entity_poly.type
_entity_poly.pdbx_seq_one_letter_code
_entity_poly.pdbx_strand_id
1 'polypeptide(L)'
;GGNHAITVVGWDDNYSRSNFYNSPAGNGAFIVKNSWGSSWGDNGYFYISYYDRVLFAVNKDNQAFTYILNDTVRYTKNYQYDVAGMTDYLVTGKKTIWYQNIYNATGNEAIAAVSTFFNTTVDYEISVYVNDVLQLTQNGKHEGSGYYTIPLKEYVPVAVGDIFKIVVKLTNPQKGYAVVPVSEQVSTTRCYYAPGVSYFSHDGEKWTDLYDFTFSG
;
A
#
# COMPACT_ATOMS: atom_id res chain seq x y z
N GLY A 1 -3.48 21.95 7.88
CA GLY A 1 -3.28 20.65 7.22
C GLY A 1 -4.59 20.16 6.63
N GLY A 2 -4.53 19.17 5.75
CA GLY A 2 -5.72 18.50 5.22
C GLY A 2 -6.42 17.72 6.33
N ASN A 3 -7.74 17.80 6.37
CA ASN A 3 -8.57 17.12 7.37
C ASN A 3 -9.61 16.19 6.73
N HIS A 4 -9.57 16.04 5.41
CA HIS A 4 -10.55 15.27 4.65
C HIS A 4 -9.91 14.67 3.40
N ALA A 5 -10.18 13.39 3.13
CA ALA A 5 -9.77 12.70 1.92
C ALA A 5 -10.82 12.87 0.82
N ILE A 6 -10.37 13.18 -0.38
CA ILE A 6 -11.21 13.41 -1.57
C ILE A 6 -10.59 12.73 -2.79
N THR A 7 -11.38 12.53 -3.83
CA THR A 7 -10.90 11.93 -5.08
C THR A 7 -10.99 12.92 -6.22
N VAL A 8 -9.86 13.32 -6.80
CA VAL A 8 -9.82 14.08 -8.06
C VAL A 8 -10.16 13.12 -9.20
N VAL A 9 -11.23 13.40 -9.93
CA VAL A 9 -11.75 12.54 -11.01
C VAL A 9 -11.61 13.18 -12.39
N GLY A 10 -11.22 14.44 -12.45
CA GLY A 10 -11.05 15.18 -13.71
C GLY A 10 -10.69 16.64 -13.50
N TRP A 11 -10.75 17.39 -14.56
CA TRP A 11 -10.48 18.83 -14.55
C TRP A 11 -11.28 19.53 -15.67
N ASP A 12 -11.44 20.85 -15.51
CA ASP A 12 -12.05 21.75 -16.50
C ASP A 12 -11.23 23.04 -16.57
N ASP A 13 -10.47 23.22 -17.66
CA ASP A 13 -9.61 24.38 -17.86
C ASP A 13 -10.39 25.69 -18.06
N ASN A 14 -11.69 25.58 -18.47
CA ASN A 14 -12.56 26.70 -18.72
C ASN A 14 -13.46 27.06 -17.53
N TYR A 15 -13.40 26.29 -16.44
CA TYR A 15 -14.23 26.57 -15.27
C TYR A 15 -13.99 27.99 -14.79
N SER A 16 -15.05 28.82 -14.81
CA SER A 16 -14.92 30.24 -14.53
C SER A 16 -14.49 30.49 -13.09
N ARG A 17 -13.48 31.33 -12.91
CA ARG A 17 -13.07 31.80 -11.58
C ARG A 17 -14.17 32.50 -10.81
N SER A 18 -15.17 33.07 -11.50
CA SER A 18 -16.32 33.73 -10.89
C SER A 18 -17.27 32.77 -10.17
N ASN A 19 -17.16 31.43 -10.42
CA ASN A 19 -17.94 30.43 -9.72
C ASN A 19 -17.42 30.17 -8.29
N PHE A 20 -16.26 30.69 -7.94
CA PHE A 20 -15.72 30.57 -6.59
C PHE A 20 -16.09 31.81 -5.76
N TYR A 21 -16.40 31.59 -4.48
CA TYR A 21 -16.72 32.66 -3.54
C TYR A 21 -15.63 33.74 -3.48
N ASN A 22 -14.38 33.32 -3.38
CA ASN A 22 -13.22 34.18 -3.54
C ASN A 22 -12.61 33.90 -4.91
N SER A 23 -12.84 34.79 -5.89
CA SER A 23 -12.35 34.61 -7.25
C SER A 23 -10.82 34.38 -7.27
N PRO A 24 -10.33 33.23 -7.73
CA PRO A 24 -8.90 32.97 -7.85
C PRO A 24 -8.26 33.79 -8.98
N ALA A 25 -6.93 33.68 -9.14
CA ALA A 25 -6.18 34.47 -10.11
C ALA A 25 -6.56 34.18 -11.57
N GLY A 26 -7.08 32.99 -11.87
CA GLY A 26 -7.50 32.58 -13.22
C GLY A 26 -8.59 31.54 -13.20
N ASN A 27 -9.03 31.13 -14.40
CA ASN A 27 -9.97 30.04 -14.62
C ASN A 27 -9.27 28.69 -14.41
N GLY A 28 -10.08 27.63 -14.35
CA GLY A 28 -9.67 26.24 -14.24
C GLY A 28 -9.93 25.66 -12.85
N ALA A 29 -10.42 24.43 -12.85
CA ALA A 29 -10.73 23.68 -11.65
C ALA A 29 -10.48 22.20 -11.80
N PHE A 30 -10.14 21.55 -10.70
CA PHE A 30 -10.23 20.11 -10.55
C PHE A 30 -11.67 19.72 -10.23
N ILE A 31 -12.16 18.65 -10.86
CA ILE A 31 -13.45 18.02 -10.56
C ILE A 31 -13.18 16.97 -9.48
N VAL A 32 -13.86 17.08 -8.37
CA VAL A 32 -13.60 16.28 -7.18
C VAL A 32 -14.85 15.53 -6.75
N LYS A 33 -14.71 14.24 -6.51
CA LYS A 33 -15.74 13.40 -5.90
C LYS A 33 -15.54 13.34 -4.38
N ASN A 34 -16.63 13.68 -3.66
CA ASN A 34 -16.69 13.55 -2.21
C ASN A 34 -17.26 12.19 -1.79
N SER A 35 -17.03 11.80 -0.53
CA SER A 35 -17.54 10.56 0.08
C SER A 35 -18.89 10.73 0.80
N TRP A 36 -19.57 11.88 0.67
CA TRP A 36 -20.79 12.23 1.44
C TRP A 36 -22.11 11.90 0.72
N GLY A 37 -22.02 11.15 -0.38
CA GLY A 37 -23.19 10.73 -1.15
C GLY A 37 -23.67 11.76 -2.17
N SER A 38 -24.63 11.35 -3.00
CA SER A 38 -25.14 12.15 -4.13
C SER A 38 -26.07 13.28 -3.74
N SER A 39 -26.51 13.33 -2.49
CA SER A 39 -27.35 14.44 -1.98
C SER A 39 -26.54 15.68 -1.57
N TRP A 40 -25.21 15.61 -1.60
CA TRP A 40 -24.31 16.70 -1.27
C TRP A 40 -23.66 17.29 -2.54
N GLY A 41 -23.47 18.61 -2.56
CA GLY A 41 -22.84 19.30 -3.68
C GLY A 41 -23.58 19.11 -5.01
N ASP A 42 -22.84 18.99 -6.09
CA ASP A 42 -23.38 18.65 -7.40
C ASP A 42 -23.36 17.12 -7.60
N ASN A 43 -24.41 16.44 -7.15
CA ASN A 43 -24.54 14.99 -7.15
C ASN A 43 -23.34 14.25 -6.50
N GLY A 44 -22.78 14.81 -5.44
CA GLY A 44 -21.63 14.29 -4.72
C GLY A 44 -20.30 14.83 -5.21
N TYR A 45 -20.29 15.75 -6.15
CA TYR A 45 -19.11 16.39 -6.71
C TYR A 45 -19.01 17.85 -6.31
N PHE A 46 -17.80 18.39 -6.45
CA PHE A 46 -17.50 19.81 -6.28
C PHE A 46 -16.22 20.17 -7.04
N TYR A 47 -15.90 21.46 -7.07
CA TYR A 47 -14.77 21.99 -7.82
C TYR A 47 -13.76 22.65 -6.91
N ILE A 48 -12.47 22.39 -7.16
CA ILE A 48 -11.36 23.05 -6.48
C ILE A 48 -10.55 23.80 -7.53
N SER A 49 -10.32 25.08 -7.29
CA SER A 49 -9.53 25.90 -8.21
C SER A 49 -8.12 25.35 -8.41
N TYR A 50 -7.55 25.47 -9.61
CA TYR A 50 -6.12 25.22 -9.88
C TYR A 50 -5.19 26.06 -9.02
N TYR A 51 -5.67 27.18 -8.51
CA TYR A 51 -4.94 28.11 -7.64
C TYR A 51 -5.10 27.81 -6.14
N ASP A 52 -5.74 26.69 -5.79
CA ASP A 52 -5.80 26.24 -4.40
C ASP A 52 -4.40 25.91 -3.89
N ARG A 53 -4.11 26.38 -2.67
CA ARG A 53 -2.77 26.21 -2.08
C ARG A 53 -2.64 25.02 -1.16
N VAL A 54 -3.74 24.31 -0.93
CA VAL A 54 -3.81 23.21 0.04
C VAL A 54 -3.85 21.85 -0.64
N LEU A 55 -4.58 21.72 -1.75
CA LEU A 55 -4.87 20.43 -2.40
C LEU A 55 -3.60 19.62 -2.72
N PHE A 56 -2.55 20.27 -3.24
CA PHE A 56 -1.27 19.64 -3.57
C PHE A 56 -0.09 20.25 -2.80
N ALA A 57 -0.37 20.86 -1.65
CA ALA A 57 0.72 21.36 -0.81
C ALA A 57 1.57 20.19 -0.32
N VAL A 58 2.85 20.22 -0.64
CA VAL A 58 3.82 19.19 -0.22
C VAL A 58 4.10 19.36 1.27
N ASN A 59 3.30 18.73 2.10
CA ASN A 59 3.54 18.62 3.53
C ASN A 59 3.20 17.19 3.99
N LYS A 60 3.49 16.87 5.24
CA LYS A 60 3.25 15.52 5.79
C LYS A 60 1.78 15.08 5.75
N ASP A 61 0.86 16.04 5.69
CA ASP A 61 -0.58 15.81 5.83
C ASP A 61 -1.31 15.74 4.49
N ASN A 62 -0.65 16.15 3.38
CA ASN A 62 -1.25 16.19 2.05
C ASN A 62 -0.48 15.27 1.12
N GLN A 63 -0.94 14.04 0.99
CA GLN A 63 -0.40 13.06 0.05
C GLN A 63 -1.42 12.81 -1.06
N ALA A 64 -0.96 12.84 -2.31
CA ALA A 64 -1.76 12.43 -3.46
C ALA A 64 -1.35 11.01 -3.87
N PHE A 65 -2.35 10.15 -4.05
CA PHE A 65 -2.16 8.79 -4.54
C PHE A 65 -2.83 8.66 -5.89
N THR A 66 -2.25 7.86 -6.77
CA THR A 66 -2.86 7.47 -8.04
C THR A 66 -2.85 5.96 -8.18
N TYR A 67 -3.79 5.45 -8.97
CA TYR A 67 -3.83 4.03 -9.32
C TYR A 67 -3.31 3.87 -10.74
N ILE A 68 -2.35 2.97 -10.92
CA ILE A 68 -1.87 2.53 -12.21
C ILE A 68 -2.38 1.11 -12.39
N LEU A 69 -3.28 0.91 -13.37
CA LEU A 69 -3.83 -0.39 -13.69
C LEU A 69 -3.08 -0.95 -14.89
N ASN A 70 -2.62 -2.20 -14.77
CA ASN A 70 -2.05 -2.93 -15.88
C ASN A 70 -3.09 -3.92 -16.42
N ASP A 71 -3.67 -3.61 -17.56
CA ASP A 71 -4.74 -4.39 -18.18
C ASP A 71 -4.27 -5.76 -18.70
N THR A 72 -2.97 -5.99 -18.80
CA THR A 72 -2.41 -7.22 -19.38
C THR A 72 -2.23 -8.34 -18.38
N VAL A 73 -2.26 -8.05 -17.07
CA VAL A 73 -2.03 -9.05 -16.03
C VAL A 73 -3.30 -9.20 -15.18
N ARG A 74 -3.88 -10.40 -15.22
CA ARG A 74 -5.05 -10.75 -14.40
C ARG A 74 -4.70 -11.90 -13.48
N TYR A 75 -4.80 -11.66 -12.17
CA TYR A 75 -4.69 -12.69 -11.15
C TYR A 75 -6.09 -13.15 -10.77
N THR A 76 -6.30 -14.46 -10.69
CA THR A 76 -7.61 -15.06 -10.40
C THR A 76 -7.91 -15.12 -8.90
N LYS A 77 -6.88 -14.99 -8.07
CA LYS A 77 -6.98 -15.09 -6.62
C LYS A 77 -5.94 -14.22 -5.93
N ASN A 78 -6.30 -13.72 -4.77
CA ASN A 78 -5.44 -12.96 -3.88
C ASN A 78 -5.46 -13.59 -2.48
N TYR A 79 -4.28 -13.79 -1.90
CA TYR A 79 -4.08 -14.17 -0.50
C TYR A 79 -3.59 -12.94 0.25
N GLN A 80 -4.38 -12.43 1.18
CA GLN A 80 -4.01 -11.25 1.96
C GLN A 80 -4.71 -11.24 3.31
N TYR A 81 -4.10 -10.60 4.29
CA TYR A 81 -4.67 -10.34 5.60
C TYR A 81 -5.06 -8.86 5.79
N ASP A 82 -4.37 -7.97 5.13
CA ASP A 82 -4.52 -6.51 5.18
C ASP A 82 -5.61 -5.99 4.22
N VAL A 83 -6.83 -6.52 4.32
CA VAL A 83 -7.97 -6.16 3.45
C VAL A 83 -8.27 -4.65 3.47
N ALA A 84 -7.98 -4.00 4.60
CA ALA A 84 -8.13 -2.55 4.76
C ALA A 84 -6.95 -1.74 4.18
N GLY A 85 -5.91 -2.41 3.68
CA GLY A 85 -4.66 -1.79 3.26
C GLY A 85 -3.73 -1.45 4.42
N MET A 86 -2.61 -0.82 4.07
CA MET A 86 -1.63 -0.38 5.07
C MET A 86 -2.16 0.84 5.85
N THR A 87 -2.04 0.80 7.16
CA THR A 87 -2.41 1.92 8.04
C THR A 87 -1.20 2.64 8.61
N ASP A 88 -0.07 1.95 8.80
CA ASP A 88 1.16 2.52 9.34
C ASP A 88 2.40 1.73 8.93
N TYR A 89 3.56 2.18 9.38
CA TYR A 89 4.85 1.53 9.20
C TYR A 89 5.52 1.26 10.55
N LEU A 90 5.92 0.01 10.79
CA LEU A 90 6.81 -0.31 11.90
C LEU A 90 8.23 0.10 11.55
N VAL A 91 8.79 1.05 12.32
CA VAL A 91 10.15 1.56 12.18
C VAL A 91 11.02 0.96 13.27
N THR A 92 11.98 0.12 12.92
CA THR A 92 12.83 -0.61 13.88
C THR A 92 14.24 0.00 14.04
N GLY A 93 14.54 1.08 13.33
CA GLY A 93 15.86 1.71 13.37
C GLY A 93 16.95 0.95 12.59
N LYS A 94 16.58 -0.04 11.78
CA LYS A 94 17.52 -0.84 10.97
C LYS A 94 17.46 -0.44 9.50
N LYS A 95 18.62 -0.50 8.81
CA LYS A 95 18.68 -0.31 7.36
C LYS A 95 18.11 -1.48 6.58
N THR A 96 18.15 -2.67 7.15
CA THR A 96 17.62 -3.90 6.58
C THR A 96 16.63 -4.50 7.55
N ILE A 97 15.49 -4.95 7.05
CA ILE A 97 14.41 -5.59 7.79
C ILE A 97 13.82 -6.73 6.96
N TRP A 98 13.34 -7.76 7.62
CA TRP A 98 12.58 -8.84 7.00
C TRP A 98 11.18 -8.85 7.57
N TYR A 99 10.21 -9.19 6.74
CA TYR A 99 8.85 -9.51 7.17
C TYR A 99 8.27 -10.64 6.31
N GLN A 100 7.32 -11.35 6.87
CA GLN A 100 6.67 -12.45 6.18
C GLN A 100 5.20 -12.57 6.53
N ASN A 101 4.44 -13.10 5.56
CA ASN A 101 3.11 -13.60 5.77
C ASN A 101 3.05 -15.09 5.43
N ILE A 102 2.26 -15.83 6.20
CA ILE A 102 2.07 -17.28 6.06
C ILE A 102 0.63 -17.54 5.65
N TYR A 103 0.44 -18.35 4.62
CA TYR A 103 -0.87 -18.66 4.05
C TYR A 103 -1.07 -20.16 3.89
N ASN A 104 -2.34 -20.58 3.94
CA ASN A 104 -2.76 -21.91 3.54
C ASN A 104 -3.33 -21.86 2.12
N ALA A 105 -2.81 -22.69 1.22
CA ALA A 105 -3.32 -22.79 -0.14
C ALA A 105 -4.71 -23.47 -0.12
N THR A 106 -5.69 -22.82 -0.74
CA THR A 106 -7.07 -23.29 -0.78
C THR A 106 -7.46 -23.86 -2.13
N GLY A 107 -6.50 -23.96 -3.06
CA GLY A 107 -6.65 -24.52 -4.40
C GLY A 107 -5.31 -25.04 -4.93
N ASN A 108 -5.37 -25.79 -6.05
CA ASN A 108 -4.18 -26.11 -6.85
C ASN A 108 -3.91 -24.91 -7.74
N GLU A 109 -2.92 -24.11 -7.40
CA GLU A 109 -2.68 -22.79 -7.94
C GLU A 109 -1.19 -22.55 -8.19
N ALA A 110 -0.86 -21.41 -8.74
CA ALA A 110 0.51 -20.95 -8.86
C ALA A 110 0.63 -19.51 -8.34
N ILE A 111 1.56 -19.28 -7.43
CA ILE A 111 1.90 -17.94 -6.96
C ILE A 111 2.63 -17.24 -8.10
N ALA A 112 2.01 -16.19 -8.63
CA ALA A 112 2.48 -15.50 -9.83
C ALA A 112 3.07 -14.11 -9.53
N ALA A 113 2.70 -13.51 -8.39
CA ALA A 113 3.17 -12.19 -7.99
C ALA A 113 3.09 -12.00 -6.47
N VAL A 114 3.84 -11.04 -5.97
CA VAL A 114 3.79 -10.57 -4.58
C VAL A 114 3.51 -9.08 -4.58
N SER A 115 2.56 -8.66 -3.74
CA SER A 115 2.25 -7.24 -3.57
C SER A 115 2.68 -6.77 -2.19
N THR A 116 3.26 -5.57 -2.14
CA THR A 116 3.68 -4.95 -0.89
C THR A 116 3.71 -3.43 -1.01
N PHE A 117 3.82 -2.75 0.14
CA PHE A 117 4.00 -1.31 0.21
C PHE A 117 5.47 -0.96 0.39
N PHE A 118 5.92 0.06 -0.34
CA PHE A 118 7.22 0.70 -0.13
C PHE A 118 7.00 2.13 0.37
N ASN A 119 7.84 2.59 1.29
CA ASN A 119 7.80 3.97 1.80
C ASN A 119 8.81 4.89 1.12
N THR A 120 9.78 4.32 0.41
CA THR A 120 10.88 5.04 -0.26
C THR A 120 11.54 4.12 -1.28
N THR A 121 12.61 4.59 -1.92
CA THR A 121 13.52 3.75 -2.71
C THR A 121 14.14 2.66 -1.84
N VAL A 122 14.01 1.41 -2.25
CA VAL A 122 14.53 0.24 -1.54
C VAL A 122 15.12 -0.78 -2.51
N ASP A 123 16.12 -1.53 -2.02
CA ASP A 123 16.48 -2.82 -2.58
C ASP A 123 15.65 -3.89 -1.88
N TYR A 124 15.04 -4.80 -2.64
CA TYR A 124 14.22 -5.87 -2.08
C TYR A 124 14.69 -7.25 -2.51
N GLU A 125 14.44 -8.22 -1.65
CA GLU A 125 14.54 -9.65 -1.95
C GLU A 125 13.21 -10.30 -1.53
N ILE A 126 12.59 -11.03 -2.45
CA ILE A 126 11.35 -11.80 -2.21
C ILE A 126 11.74 -13.27 -2.25
N SER A 127 11.44 -14.00 -1.18
CA SER A 127 11.62 -15.45 -1.11
C SER A 127 10.28 -16.12 -0.88
N VAL A 128 9.98 -17.14 -1.68
CA VAL A 128 8.77 -17.95 -1.60
C VAL A 128 9.12 -19.33 -1.08
N TYR A 129 8.50 -19.74 0.00
CA TYR A 129 8.62 -21.07 0.58
C TYR A 129 7.30 -21.81 0.48
N VAL A 130 7.37 -23.12 0.19
CA VAL A 130 6.21 -24.01 0.26
C VAL A 130 6.58 -25.16 1.17
N ASN A 131 5.76 -25.41 2.21
CA ASN A 131 6.02 -26.43 3.24
C ASN A 131 7.45 -26.34 3.81
N ASP A 132 7.89 -25.12 4.13
CA ASP A 132 9.22 -24.75 4.62
C ASP A 132 10.39 -24.95 3.64
N VAL A 133 10.13 -25.37 2.41
CA VAL A 133 11.15 -25.52 1.37
C VAL A 133 11.19 -24.28 0.50
N LEU A 134 12.36 -23.64 0.39
CA LEU A 134 12.57 -22.50 -0.50
C LEU A 134 12.37 -22.92 -1.97
N GLN A 135 11.45 -22.25 -2.64
CA GLN A 135 11.12 -22.49 -4.05
C GLN A 135 11.72 -21.43 -4.97
N LEU A 136 11.70 -20.17 -4.53
CA LEU A 136 12.13 -19.04 -5.35
C LEU A 136 12.75 -17.96 -4.48
N THR A 137 13.82 -17.34 -4.99
CA THR A 137 14.30 -16.03 -4.50
C THR A 137 14.47 -15.09 -5.69
N GLN A 138 13.95 -13.89 -5.54
CA GLN A 138 14.00 -12.83 -6.54
C GLN A 138 14.42 -11.52 -5.89
N ASN A 139 15.43 -10.87 -6.45
CA ASN A 139 15.92 -9.57 -6.03
C ASN A 139 15.47 -8.49 -7.01
N GLY A 140 15.32 -7.27 -6.50
CA GLY A 140 15.04 -6.10 -7.31
C GLY A 140 15.26 -4.81 -6.56
N LYS A 141 15.04 -3.72 -7.27
CA LYS A 141 15.03 -2.36 -6.72
C LYS A 141 13.71 -1.70 -7.06
N HIS A 142 13.19 -0.93 -6.13
CA HIS A 142 12.02 -0.11 -6.37
C HIS A 142 12.31 1.34 -6.02
N GLU A 143 11.83 2.27 -6.85
CA GLU A 143 11.99 3.71 -6.65
C GLU A 143 10.64 4.34 -6.29
N GLY A 144 10.62 5.08 -5.19
CA GLY A 144 9.43 5.76 -4.71
C GLY A 144 8.63 5.00 -3.66
N SER A 145 7.51 5.58 -3.27
CA SER A 145 6.58 5.03 -2.28
C SER A 145 5.28 4.56 -2.96
N GLY A 146 4.56 3.64 -2.34
CA GLY A 146 3.27 3.15 -2.81
C GLY A 146 3.08 1.65 -2.66
N TYR A 147 1.93 1.16 -3.13
CA TYR A 147 1.60 -0.26 -3.21
C TYR A 147 1.91 -0.78 -4.60
N TYR A 148 2.70 -1.85 -4.66
CA TYR A 148 3.15 -2.41 -5.93
C TYR A 148 2.99 -3.92 -5.97
N THR A 149 2.57 -4.40 -7.13
CA THR A 149 2.52 -5.83 -7.44
C THR A 149 3.74 -6.19 -8.27
N ILE A 150 4.58 -7.06 -7.75
CA ILE A 150 5.84 -7.51 -8.35
C ILE A 150 5.61 -8.89 -8.95
N PRO A 151 5.57 -9.04 -10.28
CA PRO A 151 5.51 -10.36 -10.91
C PRO A 151 6.73 -11.21 -10.52
N LEU A 152 6.51 -12.47 -10.20
CA LEU A 152 7.59 -13.41 -9.98
C LEU A 152 8.21 -13.82 -11.31
N LYS A 153 9.54 -14.02 -11.34
CA LYS A 153 10.26 -14.47 -12.53
C LYS A 153 9.85 -15.88 -12.95
N GLU A 154 9.35 -16.68 -12.04
CA GLU A 154 8.84 -18.02 -12.23
C GLU A 154 7.62 -18.23 -11.33
N TYR A 155 6.65 -18.99 -11.81
CA TYR A 155 5.48 -19.33 -11.03
C TYR A 155 5.81 -20.42 -10.01
N VAL A 156 5.38 -20.26 -8.77
CA VAL A 156 5.59 -21.26 -7.73
C VAL A 156 4.28 -22.05 -7.50
N PRO A 157 4.21 -23.32 -7.88
CA PRO A 157 3.01 -24.12 -7.71
C PRO A 157 2.75 -24.42 -6.23
N VAL A 158 1.47 -24.42 -5.86
CA VAL A 158 0.97 -24.83 -4.56
C VAL A 158 -0.24 -25.75 -4.75
N ALA A 159 -0.38 -26.75 -3.90
CA ALA A 159 -1.53 -27.65 -3.84
C ALA A 159 -2.45 -27.27 -2.67
N VAL A 160 -3.70 -27.71 -2.74
CA VAL A 160 -4.64 -27.56 -1.61
C VAL A 160 -4.02 -28.09 -0.32
N GLY A 161 -4.00 -27.26 0.73
CA GLY A 161 -3.48 -27.61 2.04
C GLY A 161 -1.99 -27.33 2.23
N ASP A 162 -1.26 -26.97 1.17
CA ASP A 162 0.12 -26.50 1.35
C ASP A 162 0.16 -25.21 2.17
N ILE A 163 1.17 -25.11 3.02
CA ILE A 163 1.50 -23.87 3.72
C ILE A 163 2.57 -23.16 2.91
N PHE A 164 2.32 -21.92 2.49
CA PHE A 164 3.33 -21.13 1.83
C PHE A 164 3.63 -19.84 2.56
N LYS A 165 4.89 -19.43 2.51
CA LYS A 165 5.39 -18.18 3.12
C LYS A 165 5.96 -17.27 2.05
N ILE A 166 5.58 -16.02 2.14
CA ILE A 166 6.20 -14.94 1.38
C ILE A 166 7.07 -14.14 2.34
N VAL A 167 8.36 -14.22 2.15
CA VAL A 167 9.35 -13.47 2.92
C VAL A 167 9.85 -12.31 2.07
N VAL A 168 9.78 -11.11 2.61
CA VAL A 168 10.30 -9.89 1.97
C VAL A 168 11.40 -9.33 2.84
N LYS A 169 12.59 -9.16 2.26
CA LYS A 169 13.69 -8.43 2.85
C LYS A 169 13.79 -7.07 2.17
N LEU A 170 13.77 -6.01 2.94
CA LEU A 170 13.97 -4.65 2.44
C LEU A 170 15.28 -4.09 2.97
N THR A 171 16.03 -3.44 2.09
CA THR A 171 17.21 -2.66 2.45
C THR A 171 17.06 -1.24 1.93
N ASN A 172 17.17 -0.26 2.82
CA ASN A 172 17.19 1.13 2.42
C ASN A 172 18.63 1.51 2.02
N PRO A 173 18.91 1.78 0.73
CA PRO A 173 20.26 2.13 0.28
C PRO A 173 20.67 3.56 0.65
N GLN A 174 19.71 4.40 1.07
CA GLN A 174 19.91 5.80 1.39
C GLN A 174 20.14 6.04 2.88
N LYS A 175 20.14 7.32 3.28
CA LYS A 175 20.06 7.68 4.69
C LYS A 175 18.63 7.44 5.18
N GLY A 176 18.46 6.54 6.14
CA GLY A 176 17.16 6.20 6.71
C GLY A 176 17.08 4.72 7.10
N TYR A 177 15.89 4.31 7.47
CA TYR A 177 15.61 2.94 7.92
C TYR A 177 14.71 2.24 6.91
N ALA A 178 14.84 0.93 6.82
CA ALA A 178 13.83 0.09 6.21
C ALA A 178 12.65 -0.05 7.18
N VAL A 179 11.45 -0.20 6.66
CA VAL A 179 10.21 -0.25 7.44
C VAL A 179 9.38 -1.46 7.06
N VAL A 180 8.58 -1.96 8.00
CA VAL A 180 7.58 -3.00 7.74
C VAL A 180 6.22 -2.33 7.55
N PRO A 181 5.53 -2.51 6.41
CA PRO A 181 4.17 -2.04 6.28
C PRO A 181 3.24 -2.86 7.16
N VAL A 182 2.39 -2.21 7.92
CA VAL A 182 1.47 -2.87 8.85
C VAL A 182 0.05 -2.36 8.70
N SER A 183 -0.91 -3.21 9.03
CA SER A 183 -2.31 -2.85 9.17
C SER A 183 -2.68 -2.96 10.64
N GLU A 184 -2.91 -1.82 11.28
CA GLU A 184 -3.37 -1.77 12.66
C GLU A 184 -4.89 -1.66 12.71
N GLN A 185 -5.48 -2.23 13.75
CA GLN A 185 -6.89 -2.05 14.01
C GLN A 185 -7.13 -0.63 14.56
N VAL A 186 -7.68 0.23 13.73
CA VAL A 186 -8.23 1.51 14.17
C VAL A 186 -9.74 1.40 14.38
N SER A 187 -10.33 2.30 15.14
CA SER A 187 -11.74 2.23 15.56
C SER A 187 -12.76 2.01 14.43
N THR A 188 -12.42 2.35 13.20
CA THR A 188 -13.28 2.26 12.01
C THR A 188 -12.88 1.16 11.02
N THR A 189 -11.78 0.45 11.26
CA THR A 189 -11.19 -0.50 10.31
C THR A 189 -11.14 -1.89 10.92
N ARG A 190 -11.71 -2.88 10.24
CA ARG A 190 -11.56 -4.29 10.61
C ARG A 190 -10.31 -4.85 9.94
N CYS A 191 -9.28 -5.11 10.73
CA CYS A 191 -8.10 -5.85 10.29
C CYS A 191 -8.25 -7.32 10.67
N TYR A 192 -7.68 -8.21 9.86
CA TYR A 192 -7.50 -9.60 10.29
C TYR A 192 -6.34 -9.64 11.27
N TYR A 193 -6.60 -10.10 12.47
CA TYR A 193 -5.64 -10.12 13.55
C TYR A 193 -5.61 -11.51 14.18
N ALA A 194 -4.58 -12.27 13.90
CA ALA A 194 -4.42 -13.63 14.40
C ALA A 194 -2.94 -13.98 14.63
N PRO A 195 -2.62 -14.79 15.64
CA PRO A 195 -1.27 -15.30 15.83
C PRO A 195 -0.86 -16.21 14.69
N GLY A 196 0.42 -16.26 14.40
CA GLY A 196 0.98 -17.20 13.45
C GLY A 196 0.87 -16.83 11.97
N VAL A 197 0.42 -15.60 11.64
CA VAL A 197 0.19 -15.22 10.24
C VAL A 197 1.17 -14.20 9.70
N SER A 198 1.62 -13.26 10.52
CA SER A 198 2.49 -12.15 10.08
C SER A 198 3.63 -11.93 11.07
N TYR A 199 4.84 -11.83 10.55
CA TYR A 199 6.04 -11.71 11.37
C TYR A 199 6.99 -10.67 10.78
N PHE A 200 7.88 -10.15 11.65
CA PHE A 200 9.07 -9.41 11.22
C PHE A 200 10.34 -9.94 11.90
N SER A 201 11.48 -9.60 11.33
CA SER A 201 12.79 -10.00 11.83
C SER A 201 13.84 -8.93 11.56
N HIS A 202 14.81 -8.79 12.48
CA HIS A 202 15.96 -7.90 12.33
C HIS A 202 17.16 -8.56 11.65
N ASP A 203 17.21 -9.88 11.60
CA ASP A 203 18.35 -10.66 11.13
C ASP A 203 17.98 -11.73 10.09
N GLY A 204 16.66 -11.95 9.87
CA GLY A 204 16.14 -12.98 8.99
C GLY A 204 16.09 -14.37 9.62
N GLU A 205 16.54 -14.53 10.86
CA GLU A 205 16.61 -15.80 11.58
C GLU A 205 15.61 -15.86 12.74
N LYS A 206 15.55 -14.78 13.56
CA LYS A 206 14.66 -14.67 14.71
C LYS A 206 13.45 -13.85 14.34
N TRP A 207 12.29 -14.48 14.41
CA TRP A 207 11.02 -13.89 13.99
C TRP A 207 10.16 -13.48 15.19
N THR A 208 9.63 -12.27 15.13
CA THR A 208 8.65 -11.74 16.08
C THR A 208 7.28 -11.75 15.43
N ASP A 209 6.31 -12.40 16.08
CA ASP A 209 4.92 -12.38 15.63
C ASP A 209 4.36 -10.97 15.83
N LEU A 210 3.76 -10.39 14.78
CA LEU A 210 3.13 -9.08 14.87
C LEU A 210 1.89 -9.09 15.77
N TYR A 211 1.28 -10.26 15.98
CA TYR A 211 0.17 -10.41 16.92
C TYR A 211 0.55 -10.08 18.36
N ASP A 212 1.73 -10.50 18.78
CA ASP A 212 2.24 -10.27 20.14
C ASP A 212 2.98 -8.93 20.27
N PHE A 213 3.17 -8.22 19.16
CA PHE A 213 3.89 -6.96 19.15
C PHE A 213 2.96 -5.82 19.53
N THR A 214 3.19 -5.20 20.68
CA THR A 214 2.52 -3.96 21.09
C THR A 214 3.29 -2.76 20.58
N PHE A 215 2.65 -1.94 19.77
CA PHE A 215 3.19 -0.63 19.41
C PHE A 215 3.18 0.23 20.68
N SER A 216 4.37 0.50 21.25
CA SER A 216 4.51 1.52 22.28
C SER A 216 4.47 2.88 21.60
N GLY A 217 3.35 3.60 21.74
CA GLY A 217 3.16 4.97 21.29
C GLY A 217 4.08 5.95 22.01
#